data_5e569141642352737fac4ddf1810cdad
#
_entry.id   5e569141642352737fac4ddf1810cdad
#
_cell.length_a   1.000
_cell.length_b   1.000
_cell.length_c   1.000
_cell.angle_alpha   90.00
_cell.angle_beta   90.00
_cell.angle_gamma   90.00
#
_symmetry.space_group_name_H-M   'P 1'
#
loop_
_entity.id
_entity.type
_entity.pdbx_description
1 polymer ?
#
loop_
_entity_poly.entity_id
_entity_poly.type
_entity_poly.pdbx_seq_one_letter_code
_entity_poly.pdbx_strand_id
1 'polypeptide(L)'
;MGQKVNPISNRLGIIRGWDSNWFGGKNFGDNLVEDCKIRKYLNERLAKASVSRIVIERTLKLVTITICTARPGIVIGKGGQDVDKLKEELKKLYKKDIQINIFEIKKPELDATIVGNNIARQVEGKISYRRAIKMAIQNTMRAGAEGVKIQITGRLNGAEMARKEMFKEGRTPLHTFRADIDYCATEALTKVGLLGIKVWICRGEVYGKRELTPNFTQEKQSGGRSNGGRNGGRGNRKRNNNR
;
A
#
# COMPACT_ATOMS: atom_id res chain seq x y z
N MET A 1 13.04 -27.07 8.91
CA MET A 1 12.90 -26.08 7.81
C MET A 1 13.14 -24.69 8.36
N GLY A 2 14.02 -23.89 7.74
CA GLY A 2 14.27 -22.51 8.19
C GLY A 2 13.07 -21.58 8.01
N GLN A 3 13.00 -20.54 8.81
CA GLN A 3 11.97 -19.50 8.69
C GLN A 3 12.26 -18.60 7.48
N LYS A 4 11.20 -18.11 6.85
CA LYS A 4 11.29 -17.17 5.74
C LYS A 4 11.40 -15.74 6.28
N VAL A 5 12.38 -15.00 5.81
CA VAL A 5 12.57 -13.58 6.14
C VAL A 5 11.45 -12.75 5.51
N ASN A 6 11.10 -11.62 6.15
CA ASN A 6 10.16 -10.66 5.61
C ASN A 6 10.72 -10.04 4.32
N PRO A 7 10.02 -10.17 3.18
CA PRO A 7 10.54 -9.69 1.90
C PRO A 7 10.69 -8.16 1.84
N ILE A 8 9.93 -7.41 2.62
CA ILE A 8 10.04 -5.94 2.70
C ILE A 8 11.36 -5.57 3.37
N SER A 9 11.63 -6.13 4.57
CA SER A 9 12.85 -5.82 5.32
C SER A 9 14.13 -6.20 4.54
N ASN A 10 14.05 -7.28 3.77
CA ASN A 10 15.17 -7.76 2.95
C ASN A 10 15.49 -6.84 1.75
N ARG A 11 14.58 -5.94 1.39
CA ARG A 11 14.70 -5.00 0.27
C ARG A 11 14.84 -3.53 0.71
N LEU A 12 14.87 -3.29 2.00
CA LEU A 12 15.14 -1.96 2.55
C LEU A 12 16.54 -1.48 2.13
N GLY A 13 16.61 -0.24 1.69
CA GLY A 13 17.86 0.36 1.20
C GLY A 13 18.24 -0.05 -0.25
N ILE A 14 17.56 -1.01 -0.86
CA ILE A 14 17.82 -1.46 -2.24
C ILE A 14 16.74 -0.89 -3.17
N ILE A 15 15.48 -1.29 -2.98
CA ILE A 15 14.37 -0.82 -3.81
C ILE A 15 13.26 -0.15 -3.01
N ARG A 16 13.29 -0.26 -1.68
CA ARG A 16 12.28 0.30 -0.77
C ARG A 16 12.93 1.13 0.33
N GLY A 17 12.35 2.29 0.62
CA GLY A 17 12.72 3.14 1.75
C GLY A 17 11.97 2.74 3.04
N TRP A 18 12.27 3.46 4.11
CA TRP A 18 11.63 3.31 5.41
C TRP A 18 10.26 3.98 5.43
N ASP A 19 9.34 3.46 6.23
CA ASP A 19 8.05 4.08 6.49
C ASP A 19 8.12 5.15 7.60
N SER A 20 9.23 5.25 8.32
CA SER A 20 9.55 6.34 9.25
C SER A 20 10.86 6.98 8.81
N ASN A 21 10.80 8.24 8.38
CA ASN A 21 11.94 9.01 7.85
C ASN A 21 12.26 10.14 8.81
N TRP A 22 13.15 9.89 9.77
CA TRP A 22 13.62 10.90 10.70
C TRP A 22 14.94 10.47 11.36
N PHE A 23 15.66 11.44 11.84
CA PHE A 23 16.87 11.22 12.63
C PHE A 23 16.56 11.44 14.12
N GLY A 24 16.86 10.45 14.95
CA GLY A 24 16.66 10.50 16.40
C GLY A 24 18.00 10.41 17.11
N GLY A 25 18.46 11.49 17.74
CA GLY A 25 19.61 11.46 18.63
C GLY A 25 19.27 10.75 19.96
N LYS A 26 19.45 11.46 21.07
CA LYS A 26 19.18 10.91 22.44
C LYS A 26 17.73 10.47 22.66
N ASN A 27 16.75 11.08 21.98
CA ASN A 27 15.30 10.81 22.13
C ASN A 27 14.77 9.77 21.14
N PHE A 28 15.65 8.93 20.57
CA PHE A 28 15.26 7.92 19.58
C PHE A 28 14.17 6.97 20.10
N GLY A 29 14.33 6.45 21.33
CA GLY A 29 13.38 5.52 21.94
C GLY A 29 11.99 6.11 22.10
N ASP A 30 11.89 7.33 22.63
CA ASP A 30 10.63 8.02 22.86
C ASP A 30 9.90 8.30 21.54
N ASN A 31 10.62 8.79 20.53
CA ASN A 31 10.05 9.03 19.20
C ASN A 31 9.55 7.74 18.53
N LEU A 32 10.26 6.60 18.72
CA LEU A 32 9.82 5.31 18.17
C LEU A 32 8.54 4.82 18.86
N VAL A 33 8.44 4.97 20.17
CA VAL A 33 7.22 4.63 20.94
C VAL A 33 6.05 5.50 20.49
N GLU A 34 6.27 6.80 20.25
CA GLU A 34 5.26 7.70 19.71
C GLU A 34 4.79 7.23 18.33
N ASP A 35 5.71 6.89 17.41
CA ASP A 35 5.35 6.41 16.07
C ASP A 35 4.50 5.12 16.12
N CYS A 36 4.86 4.19 16.99
CA CYS A 36 4.09 2.97 17.19
C CYS A 36 2.66 3.26 17.68
N LYS A 37 2.51 4.18 18.64
CA LYS A 37 1.21 4.60 19.16
C LYS A 37 0.38 5.31 18.08
N ILE A 38 0.99 6.21 17.30
CA ILE A 38 0.33 6.90 16.18
C ILE A 38 -0.20 5.89 15.15
N ARG A 39 0.64 4.92 14.75
CA ARG A 39 0.23 3.88 13.77
C ARG A 39 -0.92 3.03 14.31
N LYS A 40 -0.84 2.61 15.58
CA LYS A 40 -1.89 1.81 16.22
C LYS A 40 -3.21 2.59 16.23
N TYR A 41 -3.20 3.82 16.73
CA TYR A 41 -4.37 4.69 16.79
C TYR A 41 -5.00 4.91 15.41
N LEU A 42 -4.20 5.27 14.40
CA LEU A 42 -4.69 5.51 13.04
C LEU A 42 -5.25 4.24 12.38
N ASN A 43 -4.63 3.07 12.59
CA ASN A 43 -5.13 1.81 12.05
C ASN A 43 -6.48 1.42 12.65
N GLU A 44 -6.68 1.64 13.96
CA GLU A 44 -7.94 1.39 14.64
C GLU A 44 -9.03 2.37 14.19
N ARG A 45 -8.73 3.66 14.14
CA ARG A 45 -9.66 4.72 13.76
C ARG A 45 -10.09 4.64 12.29
N LEU A 46 -9.15 4.31 11.40
CA LEU A 46 -9.32 4.26 9.96
C LEU A 46 -9.53 2.84 9.41
N ALA A 47 -9.94 1.89 10.24
CA ALA A 47 -10.15 0.50 9.83
C ALA A 47 -11.07 0.35 8.60
N LYS A 48 -12.07 1.25 8.42
CA LYS A 48 -13.00 1.27 7.27
C LYS A 48 -12.41 1.88 6.00
N ALA A 49 -11.36 2.68 6.12
CA ALA A 49 -10.76 3.42 5.00
C ALA A 49 -9.81 2.58 4.13
N SER A 50 -9.54 1.33 4.50
CA SER A 50 -8.59 0.46 3.79
C SER A 50 -7.21 1.10 3.65
N VAL A 51 -6.61 1.44 4.80
CA VAL A 51 -5.25 1.99 4.88
C VAL A 51 -4.25 0.91 4.47
N SER A 52 -3.31 1.26 3.61
CA SER A 52 -2.20 0.41 3.19
C SER A 52 -1.00 0.58 4.11
N ARG A 53 -0.49 1.80 4.16
CA ARG A 53 0.68 2.14 4.99
C ARG A 53 0.59 3.59 5.47
N ILE A 54 1.31 3.87 6.55
CA ILE A 54 1.41 5.18 7.17
C ILE A 54 2.88 5.55 7.19
N VAL A 55 3.23 6.62 6.47
CA VAL A 55 4.59 7.15 6.43
C VAL A 55 4.66 8.33 7.40
N ILE A 56 5.68 8.35 8.26
CA ILE A 56 5.88 9.38 9.27
C ILE A 56 7.22 10.06 9.01
N GLU A 57 7.18 11.35 8.79
CA GLU A 57 8.35 12.20 8.62
C GLU A 57 8.40 13.20 9.78
N ARG A 58 9.54 13.29 10.45
CA ARG A 58 9.71 14.20 11.58
C ARG A 58 10.77 15.23 11.26
N THR A 59 10.39 16.48 11.40
CA THR A 59 11.31 17.61 11.48
C THR A 59 11.40 18.12 12.92
N LEU A 60 12.22 19.11 13.17
CA LEU A 60 12.42 19.64 14.53
C LEU A 60 11.10 20.14 15.18
N LYS A 61 10.20 20.73 14.40
CA LYS A 61 8.95 21.33 14.92
C LYS A 61 7.68 20.63 14.47
N LEU A 62 7.71 19.93 13.34
CA LEU A 62 6.52 19.40 12.67
C LEU A 62 6.66 17.90 12.45
N VAL A 63 5.58 17.16 12.70
CA VAL A 63 5.43 15.74 12.34
C VAL A 63 4.47 15.65 11.17
N THR A 64 4.95 15.20 10.02
CA THR A 64 4.12 14.98 8.82
C THR A 64 3.77 13.52 8.75
N ILE A 65 2.47 13.22 8.72
CA ILE A 65 1.92 11.86 8.62
C ILE A 65 1.26 11.71 7.26
N THR A 66 1.80 10.88 6.39
CA THR A 66 1.21 10.58 5.10
C THR A 66 0.46 9.25 5.16
N ILE A 67 -0.85 9.29 4.97
CA ILE A 67 -1.73 8.13 5.02
C ILE A 67 -2.02 7.66 3.59
N CYS A 68 -1.52 6.47 3.23
CA CYS A 68 -1.81 5.85 1.94
C CYS A 68 -3.07 5.00 2.06
N THR A 69 -4.12 5.34 1.34
CA THR A 69 -5.44 4.69 1.42
C THR A 69 -6.06 4.46 0.04
N ALA A 70 -6.88 3.42 -0.07
CA ALA A 70 -7.69 3.18 -1.27
C ALA A 70 -8.99 4.02 -1.29
N ARG A 71 -9.40 4.59 -0.15
CA ARG A 71 -10.65 5.34 -0.02
C ARG A 71 -10.42 6.65 0.69
N PRO A 72 -9.82 7.65 0.03
CA PRO A 72 -9.48 8.93 0.64
C PRO A 72 -10.71 9.68 1.18
N GLY A 73 -11.87 9.54 0.52
CA GLY A 73 -13.10 10.20 0.96
C GLY A 73 -13.55 9.82 2.38
N ILE A 74 -13.28 8.59 2.84
CA ILE A 74 -13.61 8.16 4.20
C ILE A 74 -12.68 8.79 5.24
N VAL A 75 -11.44 9.09 4.85
CA VAL A 75 -10.46 9.74 5.73
C VAL A 75 -10.72 11.24 5.80
N ILE A 76 -11.04 11.87 4.65
CA ILE A 76 -11.31 13.31 4.56
C ILE A 76 -12.60 13.68 5.27
N GLY A 77 -13.64 12.86 5.09
CA GLY A 77 -14.97 13.13 5.61
C GLY A 77 -15.68 14.25 4.85
N LYS A 78 -16.83 14.66 5.35
CA LYS A 78 -17.62 15.75 4.77
C LYS A 78 -16.94 17.09 5.01
N GLY A 79 -16.48 17.74 3.93
CA GLY A 79 -15.84 19.06 4.02
C GLY A 79 -14.52 19.11 4.80
N GLY A 80 -13.82 17.95 4.98
CA GLY A 80 -12.54 17.91 5.70
C GLY A 80 -12.63 17.78 7.23
N GLN A 81 -13.84 17.75 7.79
CA GLN A 81 -14.06 17.73 9.25
C GLN A 81 -13.39 16.56 9.97
N ASP A 82 -13.34 15.38 9.33
CA ASP A 82 -12.78 14.18 9.97
C ASP A 82 -11.24 14.24 10.02
N VAL A 83 -10.60 14.85 9.03
CA VAL A 83 -9.14 15.11 9.07
C VAL A 83 -8.80 16.13 10.15
N ASP A 84 -9.60 17.20 10.28
CA ASP A 84 -9.36 18.22 11.30
C ASP A 84 -9.53 17.65 12.71
N LYS A 85 -10.55 16.82 12.93
CA LYS A 85 -10.72 16.09 14.20
C LYS A 85 -9.54 15.16 14.49
N LEU A 86 -9.10 14.38 13.50
CA LEU A 86 -7.93 13.51 13.64
C LEU A 86 -6.67 14.30 14.00
N LYS A 87 -6.48 15.46 13.36
CA LYS A 87 -5.36 16.37 13.66
C LYS A 87 -5.41 16.87 15.08
N GLU A 88 -6.59 17.31 15.55
CA GLU A 88 -6.77 17.77 16.93
C GLU A 88 -6.58 16.65 17.96
N GLU A 89 -7.13 15.46 17.72
CA GLU A 89 -6.98 14.30 18.58
C GLU A 89 -5.51 13.92 18.73
N LEU A 90 -4.76 13.83 17.60
CA LEU A 90 -3.33 13.55 17.61
C LEU A 90 -2.51 14.67 18.27
N LYS A 91 -2.87 15.95 18.05
CA LYS A 91 -2.20 17.08 18.71
C LYS A 91 -2.38 17.05 20.23
N LYS A 92 -3.56 16.67 20.73
CA LYS A 92 -3.81 16.48 22.16
C LYS A 92 -2.99 15.35 22.77
N LEU A 93 -2.82 14.24 22.02
CA LEU A 93 -2.07 13.07 22.49
C LEU A 93 -0.54 13.31 22.55
N TYR A 94 0.03 14.04 21.57
CA TYR A 94 1.48 14.12 21.40
C TYR A 94 2.09 15.50 21.65
N LYS A 95 1.27 16.53 21.88
CA LYS A 95 1.70 17.93 22.17
C LYS A 95 2.69 18.50 21.13
N LYS A 96 2.67 18.02 19.92
CA LYS A 96 3.50 18.45 18.77
C LYS A 96 2.60 18.90 17.64
N ASP A 97 3.10 19.79 16.77
CA ASP A 97 2.36 20.15 15.58
C ASP A 97 2.37 19.00 14.57
N ILE A 98 1.18 18.64 14.10
CA ILE A 98 0.97 17.50 13.22
C ILE A 98 0.32 17.97 11.93
N GLN A 99 0.89 17.56 10.81
CA GLN A 99 0.32 17.70 9.48
C GLN A 99 -0.08 16.34 8.95
N ILE A 100 -1.30 16.22 8.42
CA ILE A 100 -1.79 14.98 7.82
C ILE A 100 -1.90 15.18 6.32
N ASN A 101 -1.21 14.32 5.56
CA ASN A 101 -1.31 14.23 4.11
C ASN A 101 -2.01 12.93 3.76
N ILE A 102 -2.88 12.96 2.75
CA ILE A 102 -3.62 11.78 2.28
C ILE A 102 -3.18 11.48 0.87
N PHE A 103 -2.74 10.25 0.65
CA PHE A 103 -2.33 9.75 -0.66
C PHE A 103 -3.26 8.64 -1.13
N GLU A 104 -3.83 8.79 -2.32
CA GLU A 104 -4.70 7.80 -2.93
C GLU A 104 -3.93 6.72 -3.66
N ILE A 105 -4.27 5.46 -3.40
CA ILE A 105 -3.72 4.31 -4.10
C ILE A 105 -4.62 4.00 -5.30
N LYS A 106 -4.12 4.23 -6.51
CA LYS A 106 -4.88 4.04 -7.76
C LYS A 106 -5.25 2.58 -8.03
N LYS A 107 -4.40 1.62 -7.63
CA LYS A 107 -4.60 0.18 -7.85
C LYS A 107 -4.53 -0.58 -6.50
N PRO A 108 -5.63 -0.61 -5.73
CA PRO A 108 -5.65 -1.25 -4.41
C PRO A 108 -5.44 -2.77 -4.47
N GLU A 109 -5.73 -3.40 -5.60
CA GLU A 109 -5.52 -4.83 -5.81
C GLU A 109 -4.04 -5.24 -5.87
N LEU A 110 -3.12 -4.28 -6.11
CA LEU A 110 -1.67 -4.52 -6.11
C LEU A 110 -1.03 -4.26 -4.73
N ASP A 111 -1.83 -3.94 -3.72
CA ASP A 111 -1.36 -3.69 -2.37
C ASP A 111 -1.65 -4.87 -1.46
N ALA A 112 -0.60 -5.46 -0.89
CA ALA A 112 -0.73 -6.68 -0.08
C ALA A 112 -1.55 -6.46 1.20
N THR A 113 -1.45 -5.27 1.81
CA THR A 113 -2.18 -4.94 3.05
C THR A 113 -3.67 -4.84 2.79
N ILE A 114 -4.07 -4.15 1.72
CA ILE A 114 -5.48 -3.98 1.35
C ILE A 114 -6.09 -5.33 0.98
N VAL A 115 -5.38 -6.12 0.16
CA VAL A 115 -5.83 -7.47 -0.23
C VAL A 115 -5.96 -8.38 0.98
N GLY A 116 -4.96 -8.39 1.88
CA GLY A 116 -5.00 -9.18 3.11
C GLY A 116 -6.19 -8.82 4.00
N ASN A 117 -6.41 -7.54 4.25
CA ASN A 117 -7.55 -7.05 5.03
C ASN A 117 -8.90 -7.36 4.37
N ASN A 118 -8.99 -7.34 3.04
CA ASN A 118 -10.21 -7.72 2.34
C ASN A 118 -10.50 -9.21 2.48
N ILE A 119 -9.49 -10.08 2.40
CA ILE A 119 -9.64 -11.52 2.64
C ILE A 119 -10.07 -11.75 4.10
N ALA A 120 -9.43 -11.10 5.07
CA ALA A 120 -9.78 -11.23 6.48
C ALA A 120 -11.25 -10.89 6.74
N ARG A 121 -11.73 -9.74 6.24
CA ARG A 121 -13.14 -9.34 6.36
C ARG A 121 -14.11 -10.32 5.70
N GLN A 122 -13.77 -10.91 4.55
CA GLN A 122 -14.61 -11.92 3.90
C GLN A 122 -14.68 -13.20 4.71
N VAL A 123 -13.58 -13.64 5.30
CA VAL A 123 -13.52 -14.83 6.16
C VAL A 123 -14.31 -14.59 7.46
N GLU A 124 -14.18 -13.43 8.09
CA GLU A 124 -14.99 -12.99 9.23
C GLU A 124 -16.49 -12.96 8.90
N GLY A 125 -16.82 -12.53 7.67
CA GLY A 125 -18.18 -12.55 7.10
C GLY A 125 -18.68 -13.93 6.71
N LYS A 126 -18.02 -15.03 7.16
CA LYS A 126 -18.37 -16.44 6.91
C LYS A 126 -18.31 -16.87 5.44
N ILE A 127 -17.61 -16.15 4.58
CA ILE A 127 -17.33 -16.61 3.22
C ILE A 127 -16.24 -17.68 3.29
N SER A 128 -16.39 -18.76 2.49
CA SER A 128 -15.36 -19.80 2.40
C SER A 128 -14.01 -19.21 2.03
N TYR A 129 -12.98 -19.49 2.83
CA TYR A 129 -11.63 -18.98 2.60
C TYR A 129 -11.08 -19.33 1.20
N ARG A 130 -11.43 -20.50 0.65
CA ARG A 130 -11.02 -20.91 -0.71
C ARG A 130 -11.62 -19.99 -1.78
N ARG A 131 -12.88 -19.60 -1.62
CA ARG A 131 -13.54 -18.67 -2.54
C ARG A 131 -12.94 -17.26 -2.42
N ALA A 132 -12.75 -16.78 -1.19
CA ALA A 132 -12.15 -15.48 -0.92
C ALA A 132 -10.74 -15.38 -1.51
N ILE A 133 -9.89 -16.39 -1.32
CA ILE A 133 -8.52 -16.41 -1.85
C ILE A 133 -8.51 -16.49 -3.37
N LYS A 134 -9.33 -17.35 -3.99
CA LYS A 134 -9.41 -17.43 -5.46
C LYS A 134 -9.81 -16.09 -6.08
N MET A 135 -10.82 -15.44 -5.52
CA MET A 135 -11.28 -14.13 -5.98
C MET A 135 -10.19 -13.07 -5.83
N ALA A 136 -9.49 -13.05 -4.69
CA ALA A 136 -8.38 -12.12 -4.45
C ALA A 136 -7.24 -12.32 -5.46
N ILE A 137 -6.81 -13.56 -5.70
CA ILE A 137 -5.77 -13.88 -6.68
C ILE A 137 -6.19 -13.41 -8.08
N GLN A 138 -7.40 -13.73 -8.50
CA GLN A 138 -7.93 -13.37 -9.82
C GLN A 138 -7.97 -11.85 -10.03
N ASN A 139 -8.41 -11.09 -9.01
CA ASN A 139 -8.44 -9.63 -9.08
C ASN A 139 -7.03 -9.04 -9.13
N THR A 140 -6.10 -9.55 -8.33
CA THR A 140 -4.71 -9.09 -8.31
C THR A 140 -4.01 -9.37 -9.65
N MET A 141 -4.22 -10.54 -10.24
CA MET A 141 -3.67 -10.88 -11.57
C MET A 141 -4.27 -10.00 -12.67
N ARG A 142 -5.57 -9.69 -12.62
CA ARG A 142 -6.23 -8.73 -13.55
C ARG A 142 -5.66 -7.31 -13.41
N ALA A 143 -5.29 -6.89 -12.21
CA ALA A 143 -4.69 -5.57 -11.97
C ALA A 143 -3.26 -5.45 -12.54
N GLY A 144 -2.65 -6.56 -13.00
CA GLY A 144 -1.35 -6.61 -13.65
C GLY A 144 -0.20 -7.02 -12.73
N ALA A 145 -0.46 -7.80 -11.68
CA ALA A 145 0.60 -8.44 -10.91
C ALA A 145 1.28 -9.56 -11.72
N GLU A 146 2.60 -9.70 -11.62
CA GLU A 146 3.34 -10.83 -12.20
C GLU A 146 3.09 -12.15 -11.47
N GLY A 147 2.77 -12.06 -10.20
CA GLY A 147 2.42 -13.22 -9.40
C GLY A 147 1.96 -12.88 -8.01
N VAL A 148 1.16 -13.80 -7.47
CA VAL A 148 0.56 -13.71 -6.15
C VAL A 148 0.74 -15.01 -5.41
N LYS A 149 1.02 -14.90 -4.13
CA LYS A 149 1.08 -16.03 -3.20
C LYS A 149 0.32 -15.67 -1.95
N ILE A 150 -0.67 -16.48 -1.58
CA ILE A 150 -1.46 -16.30 -0.36
C ILE A 150 -1.36 -17.57 0.47
N GLN A 151 -1.09 -17.39 1.74
CA GLN A 151 -1.02 -18.49 2.71
C GLN A 151 -1.99 -18.21 3.84
N ILE A 152 -2.79 -19.19 4.17
CA ILE A 152 -3.68 -19.15 5.33
C ILE A 152 -3.31 -20.26 6.31
N THR A 153 -3.33 -19.94 7.59
CA THR A 153 -2.97 -20.86 8.69
C THR A 153 -3.96 -20.72 9.82
N GLY A 154 -4.30 -21.84 10.44
CA GLY A 154 -5.20 -21.90 11.60
C GLY A 154 -6.23 -23.02 11.48
N ARG A 155 -7.30 -22.92 12.23
CA ARG A 155 -8.43 -23.89 12.24
C ARG A 155 -9.35 -23.64 11.06
N LEU A 156 -8.92 -24.10 9.88
CA LEU A 156 -9.64 -23.89 8.63
C LEU A 156 -10.99 -24.65 8.65
N ASN A 157 -12.07 -23.93 8.35
CA ASN A 157 -13.46 -24.44 8.41
C ASN A 157 -13.88 -24.97 9.79
N GLY A 158 -13.24 -24.53 10.88
CA GLY A 158 -13.56 -24.96 12.22
C GLY A 158 -12.96 -26.30 12.63
N ALA A 159 -12.06 -26.89 11.84
CA ALA A 159 -11.36 -28.13 12.20
C ALA A 159 -10.59 -27.97 13.52
N GLU A 160 -10.54 -29.00 14.34
CA GLU A 160 -9.80 -28.97 15.63
C GLU A 160 -8.31 -28.78 15.41
N MET A 161 -7.74 -29.48 14.44
CA MET A 161 -6.32 -29.37 14.11
C MET A 161 -6.08 -28.20 13.15
N ALA A 162 -5.16 -27.31 13.52
CA ALA A 162 -4.73 -26.22 12.67
C ALA A 162 -4.00 -26.76 11.44
N ARG A 163 -4.30 -26.19 10.27
CA ARG A 163 -3.67 -26.51 8.99
C ARG A 163 -3.13 -25.27 8.34
N LYS A 164 -2.18 -25.48 7.44
CA LYS A 164 -1.60 -24.46 6.58
C LYS A 164 -1.92 -24.82 5.14
N GLU A 165 -2.64 -23.93 4.46
CA GLU A 165 -2.88 -24.02 3.02
C GLU A 165 -2.23 -22.85 2.31
N MET A 166 -1.74 -23.08 1.10
CA MET A 166 -1.03 -22.09 0.30
C MET A 166 -1.54 -22.15 -1.14
N PHE A 167 -1.87 -20.98 -1.67
CA PHE A 167 -2.29 -20.77 -3.05
C PHE A 167 -1.30 -19.83 -3.72
N LYS A 168 -0.87 -20.18 -4.93
CA LYS A 168 0.10 -19.42 -5.69
C LYS A 168 -0.31 -19.38 -7.15
N GLU A 169 -0.19 -18.21 -7.78
CA GLU A 169 -0.35 -18.00 -9.20
C GLU A 169 0.73 -17.04 -9.70
N GLY A 170 1.29 -17.34 -10.88
CA GLY A 170 2.36 -16.54 -11.45
C GLY A 170 3.72 -16.69 -10.74
N ARG A 171 4.57 -15.70 -10.94
CA ARG A 171 5.96 -15.67 -10.51
C ARG A 171 6.15 -14.85 -9.23
N THR A 172 6.73 -15.43 -8.18
CA THR A 172 7.06 -14.74 -6.92
C THR A 172 8.52 -15.02 -6.53
N PRO A 173 9.50 -14.35 -7.14
CA PRO A 173 10.93 -14.62 -6.90
C PRO A 173 11.41 -13.97 -5.60
N LEU A 174 11.30 -14.68 -4.47
CA LEU A 174 11.66 -14.15 -3.15
C LEU A 174 13.17 -13.90 -2.98
N HIS A 175 14.01 -14.61 -3.73
CA HIS A 175 15.47 -14.48 -3.66
C HIS A 175 16.02 -13.32 -4.51
N THR A 176 15.24 -12.78 -5.44
CA THR A 176 15.64 -11.68 -6.31
C THR A 176 15.39 -10.36 -5.61
N PHE A 177 16.44 -9.61 -5.23
CA PHE A 177 16.31 -8.35 -4.50
C PHE A 177 15.74 -7.23 -5.34
N ARG A 178 15.95 -7.24 -6.66
CA ARG A 178 15.37 -6.25 -7.59
C ARG A 178 13.86 -6.44 -7.83
N ALA A 179 13.29 -7.60 -7.44
CA ALA A 179 11.86 -7.84 -7.57
C ALA A 179 11.08 -7.02 -6.51
N ASP A 180 10.12 -6.20 -6.95
CA ASP A 180 9.24 -5.44 -6.06
C ASP A 180 8.15 -6.37 -5.53
N ILE A 181 8.38 -6.92 -4.33
CA ILE A 181 7.44 -7.80 -3.65
C ILE A 181 6.85 -7.08 -2.46
N ASP A 182 5.56 -6.83 -2.54
CA ASP A 182 4.79 -6.36 -1.41
C ASP A 182 4.32 -7.51 -0.54
N TYR A 183 4.29 -7.30 0.78
CA TYR A 183 3.99 -8.34 1.76
C TYR A 183 3.12 -7.80 2.88
N CYS A 184 2.14 -8.59 3.28
CA CYS A 184 1.36 -8.32 4.47
C CYS A 184 1.08 -9.61 5.25
N ALA A 185 1.07 -9.48 6.57
CA ALA A 185 0.55 -10.48 7.49
C ALA A 185 -0.63 -9.87 8.23
N THR A 186 -1.81 -10.44 8.04
CA THR A 186 -3.07 -10.03 8.66
C THR A 186 -3.70 -11.19 9.39
N GLU A 187 -4.56 -10.88 10.34
CA GLU A 187 -5.29 -11.85 11.14
C GLU A 187 -6.79 -11.66 10.92
N ALA A 188 -7.53 -12.77 10.86
CA ALA A 188 -8.97 -12.77 10.80
C ALA A 188 -9.52 -13.44 12.08
N LEU A 189 -10.36 -12.71 12.80
CA LEU A 189 -10.99 -13.22 14.03
C LEU A 189 -12.26 -14.00 13.67
N THR A 190 -12.21 -15.31 13.81
CA THR A 190 -13.36 -16.18 13.59
C THR A 190 -13.95 -16.67 14.92
N LYS A 191 -15.15 -17.22 14.91
CA LYS A 191 -15.78 -17.81 16.10
C LYS A 191 -14.96 -18.94 16.74
N VAL A 192 -14.10 -19.58 15.95
CA VAL A 192 -13.32 -20.76 16.35
C VAL A 192 -11.89 -20.40 16.76
N GLY A 193 -11.48 -19.16 16.51
CA GLY A 193 -10.14 -18.65 16.79
C GLY A 193 -9.59 -17.76 15.68
N LEU A 194 -8.33 -17.36 15.82
CA LEU A 194 -7.61 -16.51 14.86
C LEU A 194 -7.10 -17.33 13.68
N LEU A 195 -7.28 -16.81 12.48
CA LEU A 195 -6.69 -17.31 11.25
C LEU A 195 -5.62 -16.31 10.77
N GLY A 196 -4.38 -16.77 10.64
CA GLY A 196 -3.30 -15.97 10.10
C GLY A 196 -3.29 -16.01 8.57
N ILE A 197 -3.27 -14.84 7.93
CA ILE A 197 -3.25 -14.67 6.48
C ILE A 197 -1.97 -13.95 6.11
N LYS A 198 -1.17 -14.56 5.21
CA LYS A 198 0.06 -13.94 4.67
C LYS A 198 -0.10 -13.78 3.16
N VAL A 199 0.12 -12.57 2.67
CA VAL A 199 -0.04 -12.21 1.26
C VAL A 199 1.30 -11.72 0.72
N TRP A 200 1.71 -12.21 -0.44
CA TRP A 200 2.86 -11.73 -1.22
C TRP A 200 2.36 -11.37 -2.61
N ILE A 201 2.66 -10.19 -3.07
CA ILE A 201 2.30 -9.71 -4.42
C ILE A 201 3.58 -9.25 -5.10
N CYS A 202 3.88 -9.84 -6.25
CA CYS A 202 4.99 -9.44 -7.10
C CYS A 202 4.47 -8.45 -8.14
N ARG A 203 4.98 -7.20 -8.10
CA ARG A 203 4.63 -6.13 -9.03
C ARG A 203 5.51 -6.12 -10.27
N GLY A 204 6.63 -6.85 -10.24
CA GLY A 204 7.62 -6.89 -11.31
C GLY A 204 9.03 -6.64 -10.80
N GLU A 205 9.98 -6.50 -11.71
CA GLU A 205 11.38 -6.22 -11.39
C GLU A 205 11.71 -4.74 -11.65
N VAL A 206 12.47 -4.14 -10.74
CA VAL A 206 12.91 -2.74 -10.83
C VAL A 206 14.36 -2.72 -11.29
N TYR A 207 14.62 -2.06 -12.42
CA TYR A 207 15.95 -1.84 -12.96
C TYR A 207 16.36 -0.38 -12.78
N GLY A 208 17.63 -0.14 -12.49
CA GLY A 208 18.18 1.20 -12.28
C GLY A 208 18.11 1.67 -10.82
N LYS A 209 18.61 2.89 -10.58
CA LYS A 209 18.56 3.54 -9.26
C LYS A 209 17.14 4.02 -8.99
N ARG A 210 16.56 3.63 -7.86
CA ARG A 210 15.29 4.14 -7.38
C ARG A 210 15.53 5.13 -6.25
N GLU A 211 14.80 6.22 -6.26
CA GLU A 211 14.76 7.12 -5.11
C GLU A 211 14.08 6.39 -3.94
N LEU A 212 14.80 6.27 -2.83
CA LEU A 212 14.33 5.54 -1.65
C LEU A 212 13.36 6.37 -0.80
N THR A 213 13.36 7.69 -0.98
CA THR A 213 12.36 8.58 -0.38
C THR A 213 11.00 8.35 -1.04
N PRO A 214 9.93 8.20 -0.26
CA PRO A 214 8.59 8.02 -0.80
C PRO A 214 8.13 9.31 -1.48
N ASN A 215 8.46 9.47 -2.75
CA ASN A 215 8.01 10.61 -3.57
C ASN A 215 6.55 10.41 -3.96
N PHE A 216 5.64 10.93 -3.15
CA PHE A 216 4.20 10.94 -3.43
C PHE A 216 3.81 11.90 -4.57
N THR A 217 4.73 12.73 -5.05
CA THR A 217 4.46 13.80 -6.04
C THR A 217 4.82 13.44 -7.48
N GLN A 218 5.64 12.42 -7.75
CA GLN A 218 6.27 12.21 -9.06
C GLN A 218 5.52 11.36 -10.08
N GLU A 219 4.35 10.82 -9.78
CA GLU A 219 3.61 10.05 -10.79
C GLU A 219 2.96 10.88 -11.92
N LYS A 220 3.15 12.19 -11.98
CA LYS A 220 2.55 13.06 -13.02
C LYS A 220 3.33 13.22 -14.31
N GLN A 221 4.57 12.69 -14.44
CA GLN A 221 5.41 13.04 -15.58
C GLN A 221 5.82 11.94 -16.56
N SER A 222 5.36 10.70 -16.42
CA SER A 222 5.70 9.65 -17.40
C SER A 222 4.70 9.48 -18.57
N GLY A 223 3.86 10.49 -18.83
CA GLY A 223 2.86 10.50 -19.90
C GLY A 223 3.11 11.56 -21.00
N GLY A 224 4.31 12.10 -21.14
CA GLY A 224 4.67 13.05 -22.19
C GLY A 224 4.73 12.38 -23.55
N ARG A 225 3.60 12.35 -24.28
CA ARG A 225 3.59 12.08 -25.71
C ARG A 225 4.47 13.11 -26.41
N SER A 226 5.55 12.66 -27.02
CA SER A 226 6.30 13.42 -28.02
C SER A 226 5.40 13.62 -29.23
N ASN A 227 4.75 14.78 -29.29
CA ASN A 227 3.99 15.19 -30.45
C ASN A 227 5.00 15.73 -31.48
N GLY A 228 5.49 14.84 -32.36
CA GLY A 228 6.32 15.18 -33.49
C GLY A 228 5.53 16.10 -34.43
N GLY A 229 5.88 17.37 -34.46
CA GLY A 229 5.35 18.36 -35.37
C GLY A 229 5.60 17.97 -36.83
N ARG A 230 4.56 17.57 -37.54
CA ARG A 230 4.55 17.56 -39.00
C ARG A 230 4.18 18.95 -39.49
N ASN A 231 5.20 19.71 -39.85
CA ASN A 231 5.09 20.93 -40.62
C ASN A 231 4.63 20.59 -42.04
N GLY A 232 3.33 20.67 -42.32
CA GLY A 232 2.74 20.53 -43.64
C GLY A 232 2.56 21.92 -44.28
N GLY A 233 3.48 22.30 -45.21
CA GLY A 233 3.39 23.53 -45.97
C GLY A 233 2.12 23.59 -46.81
N ARG A 234 1.27 24.58 -46.58
CA ARG A 234 0.16 24.96 -47.45
C ARG A 234 0.67 25.82 -48.61
N GLY A 235 0.85 25.21 -49.77
CA GLY A 235 1.04 25.91 -51.04
C GLY A 235 -0.18 26.72 -51.42
N ASN A 236 0.02 28.01 -51.58
CA ASN A 236 -0.95 29.00 -52.01
C ASN A 236 -1.18 28.89 -53.55
N ARG A 237 -2.27 28.27 -54.00
CA ARG A 237 -2.74 28.30 -55.41
C ARG A 237 -3.69 29.48 -55.61
N LYS A 238 -3.15 30.54 -56.18
CA LYS A 238 -3.97 31.63 -56.80
C LYS A 238 -4.77 31.05 -57.92
N ARG A 239 -6.07 31.15 -57.88
CA ARG A 239 -6.98 31.00 -59.04
C ARG A 239 -7.15 32.35 -59.66
N ASN A 240 -6.61 32.51 -60.88
CA ASN A 240 -7.01 33.56 -61.81
C ASN A 240 -8.38 33.16 -62.39
N ASN A 241 -9.34 34.05 -62.23
CA ASN A 241 -10.58 34.04 -62.99
C ASN A 241 -10.46 35.19 -64.03
N ASN A 242 -10.41 34.82 -65.28
CA ASN A 242 -10.75 35.69 -66.42
C ASN A 242 -11.79 34.99 -67.25
N ARG A 243 -12.87 35.72 -67.44
CA ARG A 243 -14.06 35.55 -68.31
C ARG A 243 -15.22 34.80 -67.73
#